data_0a56425c5e730c7231cd0269d7fc36b6
#
_entry.id   0a56425c5e730c7231cd0269d7fc36b6
#
_cell.length_a   1.000
_cell.length_b   1.000
_cell.length_c   1.000
_cell.angle_alpha   90.00
_cell.angle_beta   90.00
_cell.angle_gamma   90.00
#
_symmetry.space_group_name_H-M   'P 1'
#
loop_
_entity.id
_entity.type
_entity.pdbx_description
1 polymer ?
#
loop_
_entity_poly.entity_id
_entity_poly.type
_entity_poly.pdbx_seq_one_letter_code
_entity_poly.pdbx_strand_id
1 'polypeptide(L)'
;EPAIITYKGNKPGVNVVLDDVIRISNLPDDQFEALVPDSEVIIGSPPCQSFSHSNKSGNADKSIGIKLIKAYLKIIARKKYKKNSILKYWVLENVPSVKEYIEDEYTAEDLGLEGSFVLRPHGGNSGKYNAKYYGAPTNRQRYLCGEFPPLQRTNEDNNVKTLGDVLKTLGDPLSPIPNEVTDLNYPTLVLPKSQVTDHQYIYELAPFEWKTAERLKRDKGYMGKMSFPENLEKPARTVMATMSASSREAMILEHKEGKYRLPTVREAASMMSFPIDYWFYGKTKSIKHTLVGNAVPPKLSYAIAKAIALKEGESIPEQYPPIQHDEEIAFVNLNGNIFPKKKEKERRSTAKFKYHIPYLIQAEYRVELTNYHSDFGDEHRPPSFKWDAEIHYSQGKDKARVYTPDLLLNEIDENLQLAIKEFICQKCRNLPSYNDFQVRYCMTTTERKEANVMGPYELLDEVKAFIVRTIPEQQFENRICLNEVPHSLPLAIAVGYIILNQITHEMGGK
;
A
#
# COMPACT_ATOMS: atom_id res chain seq x y z
N GLU A 1 -4.49 18.81 -11.17
CA GLU A 1 -3.72 19.60 -12.15
C GLU A 1 -2.56 18.79 -12.77
N PRO A 2 -1.61 18.16 -12.04
CA PRO A 2 -0.52 17.39 -12.66
C PRO A 2 -0.98 16.24 -13.57
N ALA A 3 -2.11 15.59 -13.27
CA ALA A 3 -2.67 14.52 -14.11
C ALA A 3 -3.16 15.05 -15.47
N ILE A 4 -3.83 16.19 -15.47
CA ILE A 4 -4.30 16.88 -16.67
C ILE A 4 -3.10 17.27 -17.57
N ILE A 5 -2.08 17.89 -16.97
CA ILE A 5 -0.86 18.27 -17.69
C ILE A 5 -0.16 17.04 -18.27
N THR A 6 -0.06 15.96 -17.49
CA THR A 6 0.54 14.70 -17.94
C THR A 6 -0.25 14.10 -19.10
N TYR A 7 -1.58 14.07 -19.01
CA TYR A 7 -2.39 13.53 -20.08
C TYR A 7 -2.26 14.37 -21.36
N LYS A 8 -2.40 15.70 -21.27
CA LYS A 8 -2.26 16.62 -22.38
C LYS A 8 -0.89 16.52 -23.05
N GLY A 9 0.20 16.49 -22.25
CA GLY A 9 1.56 16.40 -22.76
C GLY A 9 1.87 15.12 -23.54
N ASN A 10 1.19 14.00 -23.24
CA ASN A 10 1.32 12.73 -23.96
C ASN A 10 0.27 12.51 -25.05
N LYS A 11 -0.74 13.36 -25.15
CA LYS A 11 -1.85 13.25 -26.09
C LYS A 11 -2.21 14.62 -26.66
N PRO A 12 -1.33 15.24 -27.43
CA PRO A 12 -1.62 16.51 -28.07
C PRO A 12 -2.85 16.39 -28.98
N GLY A 13 -3.67 17.40 -28.98
CA GLY A 13 -4.93 17.41 -29.78
C GLY A 13 -6.16 16.81 -29.07
N VAL A 14 -6.00 16.22 -27.89
CA VAL A 14 -7.14 15.78 -27.07
C VAL A 14 -7.68 16.94 -26.24
N ASN A 15 -9.00 17.12 -26.25
CA ASN A 15 -9.65 18.10 -25.39
C ASN A 15 -9.60 17.60 -23.93
N VAL A 16 -8.96 18.35 -23.05
CA VAL A 16 -8.78 18.02 -21.64
C VAL A 16 -9.40 19.12 -20.77
N VAL A 17 -10.40 18.74 -19.98
CA VAL A 17 -11.14 19.65 -19.10
C VAL A 17 -10.78 19.38 -17.64
N LEU A 18 -10.39 20.42 -16.89
CA LEU A 18 -10.22 20.34 -15.44
C LEU A 18 -11.46 20.91 -14.75
N ASP A 19 -12.32 20.01 -14.25
CA ASP A 19 -13.56 20.41 -13.60
C ASP A 19 -14.01 19.37 -12.56
N ASP A 20 -15.04 19.70 -11.77
CA ASP A 20 -15.67 18.81 -10.79
C ASP A 20 -16.76 17.99 -11.46
N VAL A 21 -16.64 16.66 -11.43
CA VAL A 21 -17.61 15.73 -12.02
C VAL A 21 -19.01 15.88 -11.41
N ILE A 22 -19.12 16.26 -10.12
CA ILE A 22 -20.39 16.50 -9.45
C ILE A 22 -21.05 17.75 -10.07
N ARG A 23 -20.25 18.81 -10.27
CA ARG A 23 -20.74 20.02 -10.96
C ARG A 23 -21.19 19.71 -12.37
N ILE A 24 -20.35 19.02 -13.16
CA ILE A 24 -20.66 18.62 -14.54
C ILE A 24 -21.97 17.83 -14.60
N SER A 25 -22.16 16.85 -13.73
CA SER A 25 -23.34 15.99 -13.73
C SER A 25 -24.64 16.76 -13.46
N ASN A 26 -24.57 17.94 -12.82
CA ASN A 26 -25.70 18.78 -12.43
C ASN A 26 -25.89 20.04 -13.33
N LEU A 27 -25.10 20.19 -14.40
CA LEU A 27 -25.27 21.30 -15.33
C LEU A 27 -26.65 21.22 -16.03
N PRO A 28 -27.26 22.38 -16.36
CA PRO A 28 -28.38 22.45 -17.30
C PRO A 28 -28.07 21.74 -18.63
N ASP A 29 -29.07 21.24 -19.32
CA ASP A 29 -28.87 20.35 -20.48
C ASP A 29 -28.05 21.00 -21.59
N ASP A 30 -28.28 22.25 -21.89
CA ASP A 30 -27.53 23.00 -22.89
C ASP A 30 -26.03 23.11 -22.55
N GLN A 31 -25.71 23.43 -21.30
CA GLN A 31 -24.34 23.53 -20.84
C GLN A 31 -23.66 22.15 -20.70
N PHE A 32 -24.41 21.14 -20.29
CA PHE A 32 -23.93 19.77 -20.20
C PHE A 32 -23.57 19.22 -21.59
N GLU A 33 -24.46 19.38 -22.58
CA GLU A 33 -24.23 18.91 -23.94
C GLU A 33 -23.05 19.63 -24.61
N ALA A 34 -22.86 20.93 -24.32
CA ALA A 34 -21.73 21.70 -24.83
C ALA A 34 -20.38 21.22 -24.21
N LEU A 35 -20.39 20.79 -22.94
CA LEU A 35 -19.17 20.40 -22.23
C LEU A 35 -18.83 18.92 -22.38
N VAL A 36 -19.87 18.05 -22.42
CA VAL A 36 -19.72 16.60 -22.54
C VAL A 36 -20.24 16.15 -23.90
N PRO A 37 -19.37 15.97 -24.89
CA PRO A 37 -19.80 15.59 -26.25
C PRO A 37 -20.42 14.19 -26.24
N ASP A 38 -21.26 13.93 -27.28
CA ASP A 38 -21.74 12.59 -27.51
C ASP A 38 -20.61 11.66 -27.90
N SER A 39 -20.62 10.47 -27.34
CA SER A 39 -19.60 9.46 -27.56
C SER A 39 -20.19 8.07 -27.53
N GLU A 40 -19.68 7.18 -28.38
CA GLU A 40 -20.10 5.77 -28.39
C GLU A 40 -19.59 5.00 -27.17
N VAL A 41 -18.48 5.48 -26.53
CA VAL A 41 -17.86 4.85 -25.40
C VAL A 41 -17.57 5.89 -24.33
N ILE A 42 -17.96 5.63 -23.08
CA ILE A 42 -17.59 6.44 -21.91
C ILE A 42 -16.92 5.55 -20.88
N ILE A 43 -15.69 5.89 -20.52
CA ILE A 43 -14.93 5.18 -19.46
C ILE A 43 -14.62 6.18 -18.35
N GLY A 44 -14.88 5.79 -17.09
CA GLY A 44 -14.60 6.63 -15.94
C GLY A 44 -14.02 5.85 -14.75
N SER A 45 -13.18 6.55 -14.00
CA SER A 45 -12.61 6.04 -12.76
C SER A 45 -12.75 7.11 -11.67
N PRO A 46 -13.92 7.21 -11.03
CA PRO A 46 -14.15 8.14 -9.93
C PRO A 46 -13.14 7.91 -8.80
N PRO A 47 -12.70 8.96 -8.06
CA PRO A 47 -11.70 8.82 -7.00
C PRO A 47 -12.04 7.73 -5.98
N CYS A 48 -11.08 6.80 -5.76
CA CYS A 48 -11.27 5.61 -4.94
C CYS A 48 -10.76 5.75 -3.50
N GLN A 49 -10.24 6.92 -3.10
CA GLN A 49 -9.56 7.10 -1.80
C GLN A 49 -10.45 6.76 -0.60
N SER A 50 -11.74 7.06 -0.68
CA SER A 50 -12.73 6.74 0.36
C SER A 50 -12.98 5.23 0.54
N PHE A 51 -12.73 4.41 -0.50
CA PHE A 51 -13.00 2.98 -0.52
C PHE A 51 -11.75 2.11 -0.37
N SER A 52 -10.56 2.71 -0.39
CA SER A 52 -9.30 1.96 -0.35
C SER A 52 -9.05 1.32 1.01
N HIS A 53 -8.69 0.04 1.04
CA HIS A 53 -8.22 -0.67 2.24
C HIS A 53 -6.95 -0.06 2.86
N SER A 54 -6.22 0.78 2.12
CA SER A 54 -5.06 1.50 2.64
C SER A 54 -5.43 2.62 3.62
N ASN A 55 -6.72 2.94 3.74
CA ASN A 55 -7.22 3.90 4.72
C ASN A 55 -7.36 3.20 6.07
N LYS A 56 -6.31 3.28 6.89
CA LYS A 56 -6.12 2.52 8.14
C LYS A 56 -7.18 2.77 9.23
N SER A 57 -7.92 3.88 9.15
CA SER A 57 -8.86 4.25 10.22
C SER A 57 -10.19 3.51 10.17
N GLY A 58 -10.51 2.83 9.06
CA GLY A 58 -11.85 2.23 8.86
C GLY A 58 -13.01 3.25 8.86
N ASN A 59 -12.74 4.48 9.31
CA ASN A 59 -13.68 5.57 9.54
C ASN A 59 -13.64 6.64 8.45
N ALA A 60 -13.04 6.37 7.28
CA ALA A 60 -13.08 7.33 6.19
C ALA A 60 -14.52 7.62 5.79
N ASP A 61 -14.85 8.89 5.72
CA ASP A 61 -16.14 9.32 5.20
C ASP A 61 -16.28 8.86 3.74
N LYS A 62 -17.20 7.93 3.51
CA LYS A 62 -17.48 7.35 2.21
C LYS A 62 -18.50 8.16 1.41
N SER A 63 -19.13 9.14 2.04
CA SER A 63 -20.20 9.94 1.44
C SER A 63 -19.73 10.68 0.17
N ILE A 64 -18.52 11.22 0.17
CA ILE A 64 -17.94 11.89 -1.00
C ILE A 64 -17.70 10.89 -2.13
N GLY A 65 -17.16 9.71 -1.82
CA GLY A 65 -16.94 8.67 -2.82
C GLY A 65 -18.23 8.20 -3.49
N ILE A 66 -19.28 7.99 -2.70
CA ILE A 66 -20.62 7.62 -3.19
C ILE A 66 -21.20 8.73 -4.08
N LYS A 67 -21.06 10.00 -3.68
CA LYS A 67 -21.49 11.15 -4.50
C LYS A 67 -20.78 11.19 -5.85
N LEU A 68 -19.49 10.91 -5.89
CA LEU A 68 -18.69 10.87 -7.12
C LEU A 68 -19.12 9.72 -8.05
N ILE A 69 -19.42 8.54 -7.50
CA ILE A 69 -19.99 7.42 -8.26
C ILE A 69 -21.35 7.80 -8.84
N LYS A 70 -22.26 8.33 -8.02
CA LYS A 70 -23.58 8.78 -8.48
C LYS A 70 -23.48 9.86 -9.56
N ALA A 71 -22.54 10.81 -9.42
CA ALA A 71 -22.30 11.84 -10.43
C ALA A 71 -21.85 11.24 -11.77
N TYR A 72 -20.93 10.27 -11.74
CA TYR A 72 -20.53 9.54 -12.94
C TYR A 72 -21.72 8.78 -13.57
N LEU A 73 -22.47 8.02 -12.76
CA LEU A 73 -23.66 7.28 -13.24
C LEU A 73 -24.75 8.23 -13.81
N LYS A 74 -24.89 9.42 -13.21
CA LYS A 74 -25.77 10.47 -13.72
C LYS A 74 -25.35 10.96 -15.11
N ILE A 75 -24.03 11.14 -15.35
CA ILE A 75 -23.51 11.49 -16.68
C ILE A 75 -23.82 10.36 -17.67
N ILE A 76 -23.60 9.10 -17.29
CA ILE A 76 -23.94 7.94 -18.12
C ILE A 76 -25.44 7.94 -18.47
N ALA A 77 -26.31 8.10 -17.48
CA ALA A 77 -27.76 8.10 -17.69
C ALA A 77 -28.22 9.23 -18.63
N ARG A 78 -27.69 10.46 -18.45
CA ARG A 78 -27.98 11.61 -19.33
C ARG A 78 -27.56 11.33 -20.76
N LYS A 79 -26.42 10.67 -20.99
CA LYS A 79 -25.96 10.32 -22.35
C LYS A 79 -26.67 9.08 -22.92
N LYS A 80 -27.06 8.12 -22.08
CA LYS A 80 -27.67 6.86 -22.54
C LYS A 80 -29.16 7.01 -22.87
N TYR A 81 -29.90 7.71 -22.01
CA TYR A 81 -31.38 7.77 -22.12
C TYR A 81 -31.88 9.03 -22.81
N LYS A 82 -30.99 9.88 -23.34
CA LYS A 82 -31.42 11.02 -24.19
C LYS A 82 -31.92 10.55 -25.53
N LYS A 83 -32.72 11.39 -26.14
CA LYS A 83 -33.19 11.16 -27.54
C LYS A 83 -31.98 11.18 -28.48
N ASN A 84 -31.93 10.20 -29.40
CA ASN A 84 -30.82 10.00 -30.35
C ASN A 84 -29.44 9.73 -29.67
N SER A 85 -29.43 9.03 -28.54
CA SER A 85 -28.18 8.58 -27.89
C SER A 85 -27.38 7.71 -28.86
N ILE A 86 -26.07 7.94 -28.89
CA ILE A 86 -25.09 7.10 -29.60
C ILE A 86 -24.26 6.24 -28.68
N LEU A 87 -24.47 6.34 -27.35
CA LEU A 87 -23.68 5.60 -26.34
C LEU A 87 -23.96 4.10 -26.43
N LYS A 88 -22.96 3.33 -26.83
CA LYS A 88 -22.99 1.85 -26.94
C LYS A 88 -22.42 1.17 -25.73
N TYR A 89 -21.30 1.70 -25.22
CA TYR A 89 -20.52 1.08 -24.13
C TYR A 89 -20.14 2.10 -23.07
N TRP A 90 -20.14 1.64 -21.82
CA TRP A 90 -19.62 2.43 -20.74
C TRP A 90 -18.99 1.54 -19.65
N VAL A 91 -17.94 2.04 -18.98
CA VAL A 91 -17.21 1.31 -17.96
C VAL A 91 -16.91 2.22 -16.78
N LEU A 92 -17.28 1.79 -15.58
CA LEU A 92 -16.81 2.35 -14.32
C LEU A 92 -15.71 1.47 -13.78
N GLU A 93 -14.53 2.04 -13.53
CA GLU A 93 -13.40 1.37 -12.90
C GLU A 93 -13.20 1.90 -11.48
N ASN A 94 -12.90 1.01 -10.52
CA ASN A 94 -12.54 1.39 -9.16
C ASN A 94 -11.82 0.25 -8.42
N VAL A 95 -11.51 0.46 -7.12
CA VAL A 95 -10.99 -0.60 -6.24
C VAL A 95 -12.07 -1.66 -5.96
N PRO A 96 -11.71 -2.94 -5.70
CA PRO A 96 -12.67 -4.03 -5.53
C PRO A 96 -13.75 -3.81 -4.48
N SER A 97 -13.43 -3.10 -3.40
CA SER A 97 -14.38 -2.79 -2.31
C SER A 97 -15.51 -1.84 -2.71
N VAL A 98 -15.39 -1.13 -3.83
CA VAL A 98 -16.44 -0.22 -4.31
C VAL A 98 -17.75 -0.95 -4.64
N LYS A 99 -17.66 -2.25 -4.98
CA LYS A 99 -18.85 -3.06 -5.30
C LYS A 99 -19.93 -2.98 -4.22
N GLU A 100 -19.53 -2.88 -2.95
CA GLU A 100 -20.45 -2.81 -1.81
C GLU A 100 -21.21 -1.47 -1.69
N TYR A 101 -20.85 -0.47 -2.51
CA TYR A 101 -21.39 0.89 -2.50
C TYR A 101 -22.06 1.29 -3.82
N ILE A 102 -22.14 0.37 -4.77
CA ILE A 102 -22.86 0.53 -6.02
C ILE A 102 -24.12 -0.35 -5.95
N GLU A 103 -25.27 0.27 -6.01
CA GLU A 103 -26.56 -0.45 -6.02
C GLU A 103 -26.73 -1.23 -7.32
N ASP A 104 -27.58 -2.25 -7.30
CA ASP A 104 -27.86 -3.06 -8.48
C ASP A 104 -28.62 -2.26 -9.55
N GLU A 105 -29.44 -1.30 -9.12
CA GLU A 105 -30.28 -0.46 -9.97
C GLU A 105 -30.29 0.99 -9.50
N TYR A 106 -30.34 1.91 -10.44
CA TYR A 106 -30.58 3.33 -10.21
C TYR A 106 -31.72 3.82 -11.11
N THR A 107 -32.77 4.35 -10.51
CA THR A 107 -33.89 5.00 -11.22
C THR A 107 -33.52 6.42 -11.66
N ALA A 108 -34.35 7.05 -12.47
CA ALA A 108 -34.21 8.46 -12.81
C ALA A 108 -34.20 9.33 -11.53
N GLU A 109 -35.11 9.05 -10.58
CA GLU A 109 -35.19 9.75 -9.29
C GLU A 109 -33.92 9.61 -8.46
N ASP A 110 -33.35 8.40 -8.35
CA ASP A 110 -32.09 8.14 -7.58
C ASP A 110 -30.92 8.96 -8.10
N LEU A 111 -30.93 9.29 -9.39
CA LEU A 111 -29.92 10.11 -10.05
C LEU A 111 -30.31 11.60 -10.17
N GLY A 112 -31.49 11.98 -9.66
CA GLY A 112 -32.02 13.33 -9.76
C GLY A 112 -32.22 13.78 -11.21
N LEU A 113 -32.81 12.90 -12.03
CA LEU A 113 -33.14 13.12 -13.43
C LEU A 113 -34.64 12.94 -13.64
N GLU A 114 -35.17 13.58 -14.69
CA GLU A 114 -36.55 13.38 -15.14
C GLU A 114 -36.64 12.14 -16.06
N GLY A 115 -37.82 11.57 -16.14
CA GLY A 115 -38.11 10.43 -17.04
C GLY A 115 -38.31 9.11 -16.31
N SER A 116 -38.41 8.04 -17.09
CA SER A 116 -38.63 6.68 -16.58
C SER A 116 -37.59 5.74 -17.20
N PHE A 117 -36.54 5.47 -16.47
CA PHE A 117 -35.50 4.50 -16.83
C PHE A 117 -34.92 3.83 -15.59
N VAL A 118 -34.26 2.71 -15.80
CA VAL A 118 -33.45 2.03 -14.74
C VAL A 118 -32.08 1.73 -15.32
N LEU A 119 -31.05 2.32 -14.71
CA LEU A 119 -29.64 2.05 -15.03
C LEU A 119 -29.14 0.91 -14.13
N ARG A 120 -28.60 -0.16 -14.75
CA ARG A 120 -28.04 -1.33 -14.07
C ARG A 120 -26.52 -1.37 -14.20
N PRO A 121 -25.76 -0.92 -13.18
CA PRO A 121 -24.30 -0.89 -13.26
C PRO A 121 -23.65 -2.27 -13.34
N HIS A 122 -24.25 -3.26 -12.69
CA HIS A 122 -23.69 -4.63 -12.64
C HIS A 122 -24.12 -5.46 -13.86
N GLY A 123 -23.64 -5.08 -15.05
CA GLY A 123 -23.83 -5.87 -16.27
C GLY A 123 -23.09 -7.21 -16.23
N GLY A 124 -23.37 -8.08 -17.22
CA GLY A 124 -22.90 -9.48 -17.24
C GLY A 124 -21.38 -9.69 -17.20
N ASN A 125 -20.59 -8.65 -17.55
CA ASN A 125 -19.12 -8.69 -17.49
C ASN A 125 -18.56 -7.90 -16.29
N SER A 126 -19.41 -7.45 -15.38
CA SER A 126 -18.98 -6.77 -14.17
C SER A 126 -18.26 -7.72 -13.22
N GLY A 127 -17.09 -7.31 -12.71
CA GLY A 127 -16.30 -8.20 -11.87
C GLY A 127 -14.96 -7.64 -11.44
N LYS A 128 -14.19 -8.50 -10.76
CA LYS A 128 -12.80 -8.21 -10.36
C LYS A 128 -11.85 -8.63 -11.48
N TYR A 129 -11.06 -7.69 -11.95
CA TYR A 129 -10.06 -7.88 -12.98
C TYR A 129 -8.67 -7.63 -12.40
N ASN A 130 -7.75 -8.57 -12.64
CA ASN A 130 -6.37 -8.43 -12.20
C ASN A 130 -5.50 -8.11 -13.41
N ALA A 131 -4.83 -6.96 -13.37
CA ALA A 131 -4.03 -6.44 -14.48
C ALA A 131 -2.93 -7.41 -14.96
N LYS A 132 -2.43 -8.31 -14.08
CA LYS A 132 -1.44 -9.33 -14.45
C LYS A 132 -1.90 -10.26 -15.57
N TYR A 133 -3.20 -10.52 -15.66
CA TYR A 133 -3.77 -11.38 -16.72
C TYR A 133 -4.00 -10.67 -18.04
N TYR A 134 -3.75 -9.36 -18.07
CA TYR A 134 -3.91 -8.51 -19.25
C TYR A 134 -2.56 -7.91 -19.71
N GLY A 135 -1.44 -8.50 -19.27
CA GLY A 135 -0.10 -8.16 -19.72
C GLY A 135 0.63 -7.13 -18.86
N ALA A 136 0.04 -6.60 -17.78
CA ALA A 136 0.73 -5.72 -16.86
C ALA A 136 1.53 -6.54 -15.82
N PRO A 137 2.81 -6.23 -15.56
CA PRO A 137 3.63 -6.97 -14.60
C PRO A 137 3.30 -6.58 -13.14
N THR A 138 2.01 -6.45 -12.80
CA THR A 138 1.55 -6.06 -11.46
C THR A 138 0.31 -6.83 -11.01
N ASN A 139 0.32 -7.27 -9.77
CA ASN A 139 -0.83 -7.88 -9.11
C ASN A 139 -1.79 -6.79 -8.60
N ARG A 140 -2.41 -6.06 -9.56
CA ARG A 140 -3.33 -4.95 -9.29
C ARG A 140 -4.75 -5.33 -9.66
N GLN A 141 -5.58 -5.55 -8.64
CA GLN A 141 -6.99 -5.86 -8.83
C GLN A 141 -7.83 -4.59 -8.92
N ARG A 142 -8.79 -4.58 -9.88
CA ARG A 142 -9.78 -3.53 -10.05
C ARG A 142 -11.16 -4.13 -10.25
N TYR A 143 -12.16 -3.42 -9.82
CA TYR A 143 -13.55 -3.70 -10.13
C TYR A 143 -13.95 -2.91 -11.37
N LEU A 144 -14.47 -3.60 -12.36
CA LEU A 144 -15.05 -2.99 -13.54
C LEU A 144 -16.54 -3.30 -13.53
N CYS A 145 -17.39 -2.32 -13.81
CA CYS A 145 -18.81 -2.52 -14.03
C CYS A 145 -19.33 -1.58 -15.14
N GLY A 146 -20.48 -1.91 -15.70
CA GLY A 146 -21.06 -1.19 -16.81
C GLY A 146 -21.48 -2.11 -17.95
N GLU A 147 -21.58 -1.55 -19.13
CA GLU A 147 -21.96 -2.26 -20.35
C GLU A 147 -20.75 -2.31 -21.30
N PHE A 148 -20.08 -3.45 -21.33
CA PHE A 148 -18.90 -3.69 -22.16
C PHE A 148 -18.77 -5.17 -22.52
N PRO A 149 -18.08 -5.51 -23.64
CA PRO A 149 -17.84 -6.89 -24.03
C PRO A 149 -16.91 -7.63 -23.07
N PRO A 150 -16.93 -8.98 -23.05
CA PRO A 150 -16.01 -9.77 -22.22
C PRO A 150 -14.56 -9.51 -22.60
N LEU A 151 -13.71 -9.30 -21.58
CA LEU A 151 -12.27 -9.08 -21.78
C LEU A 151 -11.55 -10.41 -21.98
N GLN A 152 -10.70 -10.48 -23.00
CA GLN A 152 -9.84 -11.65 -23.22
C GLN A 152 -8.54 -11.52 -22.45
N ARG A 153 -8.22 -12.52 -21.62
CA ARG A 153 -6.91 -12.62 -20.97
C ARG A 153 -5.82 -12.85 -22.00
N THR A 154 -4.68 -12.24 -21.77
CA THR A 154 -3.45 -12.46 -22.56
C THR A 154 -2.44 -13.31 -21.82
N ASN A 155 -2.58 -13.47 -20.51
CA ASN A 155 -1.69 -14.22 -19.64
C ASN A 155 -2.49 -15.10 -18.68
N GLU A 156 -1.92 -16.25 -18.35
CA GLU A 156 -2.34 -17.15 -17.29
C GLU A 156 -1.27 -17.17 -16.18
N ASP A 157 -1.52 -17.82 -15.04
CA ASP A 157 -0.60 -17.79 -13.89
C ASP A 157 0.81 -18.29 -14.16
N ASN A 158 0.99 -19.15 -15.18
CA ASN A 158 2.29 -19.70 -15.57
C ASN A 158 3.12 -18.79 -16.49
N ASN A 159 2.54 -17.72 -17.05
CA ASN A 159 3.21 -16.83 -18.00
C ASN A 159 3.01 -15.33 -17.69
N VAL A 160 2.62 -15.00 -16.47
CA VAL A 160 2.54 -13.60 -16.04
C VAL A 160 3.92 -12.97 -15.99
N LYS A 161 4.00 -11.71 -16.39
CA LYS A 161 5.25 -10.93 -16.30
C LYS A 161 5.58 -10.64 -14.84
N THR A 162 6.85 -10.72 -14.50
CA THR A 162 7.37 -10.57 -13.13
C THR A 162 7.98 -9.19 -12.89
N LEU A 163 8.25 -8.87 -11.63
CA LEU A 163 9.05 -7.71 -11.25
C LEU A 163 10.47 -7.82 -11.79
N GLY A 164 11.06 -9.05 -11.77
CA GLY A 164 12.37 -9.33 -12.33
C GLY A 164 12.46 -9.00 -13.82
N ASP A 165 11.41 -9.31 -14.60
CA ASP A 165 11.37 -8.97 -16.03
C ASP A 165 11.43 -7.46 -16.25
N VAL A 166 10.71 -6.67 -15.43
CA VAL A 166 10.74 -5.19 -15.50
C VAL A 166 12.15 -4.67 -15.24
N LEU A 167 12.78 -5.12 -14.14
CA LEU A 167 14.10 -4.65 -13.74
C LEU A 167 15.17 -5.08 -14.75
N LYS A 168 15.09 -6.31 -15.26
CA LYS A 168 15.99 -6.81 -16.29
C LYS A 168 15.90 -6.02 -17.58
N THR A 169 14.70 -5.70 -18.02
CA THR A 169 14.44 -4.93 -19.25
C THR A 169 14.98 -3.51 -19.17
N LEU A 170 14.72 -2.80 -18.07
CA LEU A 170 15.20 -1.43 -17.89
C LEU A 170 16.70 -1.35 -17.56
N GLY A 171 17.25 -2.43 -16.99
CA GLY A 171 18.62 -2.50 -16.50
C GLY A 171 18.87 -1.65 -15.24
N ASP A 172 20.09 -1.71 -14.70
CA ASP A 172 20.45 -0.93 -13.52
C ASP A 172 20.36 0.57 -13.83
N PRO A 173 19.59 1.36 -13.03
CA PRO A 173 19.49 2.81 -13.21
C PRO A 173 20.83 3.55 -13.19
N LEU A 174 21.86 3.01 -12.54
CA LEU A 174 23.21 3.58 -12.45
C LEU A 174 24.17 3.14 -13.55
N SER A 175 23.79 2.15 -14.34
CA SER A 175 24.61 1.63 -15.42
C SER A 175 24.17 2.22 -16.77
N PRO A 176 25.07 2.56 -17.66
CA PRO A 176 24.72 2.88 -19.05
C PRO A 176 24.30 1.66 -19.88
N ILE A 177 24.48 0.45 -19.35
CA ILE A 177 24.20 -0.81 -20.03
C ILE A 177 22.83 -1.35 -19.56
N PRO A 178 21.98 -1.85 -20.47
CA PRO A 178 22.12 -1.85 -21.94
C PRO A 178 22.00 -0.42 -22.51
N ASN A 179 22.59 -0.18 -23.68
CA ASN A 179 22.52 1.14 -24.35
C ASN A 179 21.11 1.44 -24.87
N GLU A 180 20.35 0.41 -25.21
CA GLU A 180 18.98 0.48 -25.70
C GLU A 180 18.07 -0.35 -24.79
N VAL A 181 16.85 0.13 -24.63
CA VAL A 181 15.78 -0.52 -23.84
C VAL A 181 14.64 -0.85 -24.78
N THR A 182 14.35 -2.14 -24.93
CA THR A 182 13.12 -2.61 -25.58
C THR A 182 12.00 -2.66 -24.52
N ASP A 183 10.86 -2.06 -24.79
CA ASP A 183 9.78 -2.04 -23.80
C ASP A 183 9.22 -3.45 -23.52
N LEU A 184 9.12 -3.82 -22.26
CA LEU A 184 8.58 -5.12 -21.83
C LEU A 184 7.12 -5.34 -22.28
N ASN A 185 6.34 -4.28 -22.32
CA ASN A 185 4.91 -4.33 -22.59
C ASN A 185 4.56 -4.01 -24.04
N TYR A 186 5.49 -3.34 -24.75
CA TYR A 186 5.36 -2.88 -26.13
C TYR A 186 6.63 -3.20 -26.90
N PRO A 187 6.85 -4.46 -27.32
CA PRO A 187 8.15 -4.93 -27.86
C PRO A 187 8.63 -4.23 -29.14
N THR A 188 7.73 -3.53 -29.84
CA THR A 188 8.10 -2.72 -31.02
C THR A 188 8.66 -1.34 -30.64
N LEU A 189 8.56 -0.95 -29.37
CA LEU A 189 9.11 0.29 -28.85
C LEU A 189 10.51 0.04 -28.31
N VAL A 190 11.51 0.62 -28.96
CA VAL A 190 12.90 0.57 -28.55
C VAL A 190 13.43 2.01 -28.44
N LEU A 191 14.04 2.34 -27.31
CA LEU A 191 14.64 3.65 -27.07
C LEU A 191 16.09 3.52 -26.59
N PRO A 192 16.96 4.47 -26.95
CA PRO A 192 18.22 4.67 -26.25
C PRO A 192 17.96 4.83 -24.75
N LYS A 193 18.74 4.19 -23.90
CA LYS A 193 18.56 4.28 -22.44
C LYS A 193 18.59 5.72 -21.92
N SER A 194 19.36 6.58 -22.55
CA SER A 194 19.42 8.01 -22.23
C SER A 194 18.11 8.76 -22.44
N GLN A 195 17.22 8.24 -23.29
CA GLN A 195 15.90 8.81 -23.57
C GLN A 195 14.79 8.22 -22.67
N VAL A 196 15.08 7.16 -21.91
CA VAL A 196 14.15 6.59 -20.94
C VAL A 196 14.08 7.50 -19.71
N THR A 197 13.05 8.31 -19.66
CA THR A 197 12.90 9.35 -18.63
C THR A 197 12.61 8.78 -17.24
N ASP A 198 13.03 9.53 -16.19
CA ASP A 198 12.76 9.25 -14.78
C ASP A 198 13.28 7.89 -14.27
N HIS A 199 14.29 7.32 -14.97
CA HIS A 199 14.90 6.06 -14.60
C HIS A 199 16.17 6.22 -13.75
N GLN A 200 16.92 7.29 -13.94
CA GLN A 200 18.22 7.51 -13.30
C GLN A 200 18.17 8.20 -11.93
N TYR A 201 16.98 8.42 -11.38
CA TYR A 201 16.81 9.02 -10.05
C TYR A 201 16.58 7.92 -8.99
N ILE A 202 17.58 7.67 -8.16
CA ILE A 202 17.56 6.63 -7.12
C ILE A 202 17.34 7.24 -5.74
N TYR A 203 16.54 6.57 -4.93
CA TYR A 203 16.42 6.80 -3.50
C TYR A 203 16.94 5.57 -2.73
N GLU A 204 18.19 5.61 -2.29
CA GLU A 204 18.76 4.59 -1.40
C GLU A 204 18.25 4.80 0.02
N LEU A 205 17.87 3.71 0.68
CA LEU A 205 17.30 3.74 2.01
C LEU A 205 18.40 3.72 3.08
N ALA A 206 18.24 4.61 4.06
CA ALA A 206 19.06 4.55 5.27
C ALA A 206 18.73 3.28 6.09
N PRO A 207 19.69 2.73 6.86
CA PRO A 207 19.47 1.51 7.64
C PRO A 207 18.24 1.53 8.55
N PHE A 208 17.92 2.65 9.17
CA PHE A 208 16.73 2.77 10.02
C PHE A 208 15.40 2.74 9.23
N GLU A 209 15.40 3.19 7.98
CA GLU A 209 14.21 3.16 7.13
C GLU A 209 13.89 1.72 6.70
N TRP A 210 14.85 1.02 6.09
CA TRP A 210 14.59 -0.32 5.58
C TRP A 210 14.41 -1.36 6.70
N LYS A 211 15.10 -1.24 7.83
CA LYS A 211 14.89 -2.11 9.00
C LYS A 211 13.48 -1.96 9.57
N THR A 212 12.96 -0.73 9.63
CA THR A 212 11.56 -0.49 10.03
C THR A 212 10.60 -1.16 9.05
N ALA A 213 10.81 -0.98 7.74
CA ALA A 213 9.98 -1.61 6.73
C ALA A 213 10.07 -3.14 6.75
N GLU A 214 11.27 -3.71 6.90
CA GLU A 214 11.49 -5.15 7.04
C GLU A 214 10.69 -5.71 8.22
N ARG A 215 10.82 -5.11 9.39
CA ARG A 215 10.07 -5.50 10.59
C ARG A 215 8.56 -5.52 10.32
N LEU A 216 8.01 -4.42 9.78
CA LEU A 216 6.59 -4.32 9.46
C LEU A 216 6.12 -5.34 8.42
N LYS A 217 6.95 -5.68 7.44
CA LYS A 217 6.61 -6.62 6.36
C LYS A 217 6.62 -8.08 6.82
N ARG A 218 7.62 -8.44 7.63
CA ARG A 218 7.75 -9.81 8.14
C ARG A 218 6.75 -10.11 9.25
N ASP A 219 6.24 -9.10 9.96
CA ASP A 219 5.18 -9.28 10.94
C ASP A 219 3.85 -9.66 10.26
N LYS A 220 3.10 -10.57 10.89
CA LYS A 220 1.75 -10.90 10.47
C LYS A 220 0.82 -9.69 10.73
N GLY A 221 0.29 -9.10 9.67
CA GLY A 221 -0.68 -8.02 9.74
C GLY A 221 -1.90 -8.36 8.89
N TYR A 222 -2.80 -7.40 8.68
CA TYR A 222 -4.04 -7.56 7.90
C TYR A 222 -3.84 -8.09 6.47
N MET A 223 -2.63 -7.96 5.92
CA MET A 223 -2.25 -8.51 4.60
C MET A 223 -1.37 -9.77 4.70
N GLY A 224 -1.23 -10.38 5.90
CA GLY A 224 -0.31 -11.49 6.12
C GLY A 224 1.18 -11.08 6.08
N LYS A 225 2.09 -12.06 6.11
CA LYS A 225 3.53 -11.83 5.95
C LYS A 225 3.83 -11.39 4.52
N MET A 226 4.69 -10.38 4.36
CA MET A 226 5.10 -9.84 3.08
C MET A 226 6.59 -10.12 2.84
N SER A 227 6.99 -10.24 1.59
CA SER A 227 8.41 -10.42 1.25
C SER A 227 9.23 -9.17 1.55
N PHE A 228 10.48 -9.38 1.98
CA PHE A 228 11.51 -8.35 2.11
C PHE A 228 12.87 -8.98 1.73
N PRO A 229 13.59 -8.42 0.76
CA PRO A 229 13.12 -7.43 -0.24
C PRO A 229 11.97 -7.96 -1.09
N GLU A 230 11.54 -7.22 -2.13
CA GLU A 230 10.50 -7.68 -3.05
C GLU A 230 10.93 -8.98 -3.75
N ASN A 231 9.95 -9.87 -3.97
CA ASN A 231 10.19 -11.10 -4.73
C ASN A 231 10.19 -10.81 -6.23
N LEU A 232 11.34 -11.02 -6.88
CA LEU A 232 11.52 -10.73 -8.29
C LEU A 232 10.83 -11.75 -9.21
N GLU A 233 10.56 -12.97 -8.74
CA GLU A 233 9.92 -14.04 -9.49
C GLU A 233 8.38 -13.93 -9.55
N LYS A 234 7.84 -12.85 -8.96
CA LYS A 234 6.40 -12.61 -8.95
C LYS A 234 6.08 -11.27 -9.62
N PRO A 235 4.84 -11.09 -10.12
CA PRO A 235 4.36 -9.77 -10.50
C PRO A 235 4.52 -8.77 -9.34
N ALA A 236 4.87 -7.53 -9.68
CA ALA A 236 4.96 -6.47 -8.69
C ALA A 236 3.66 -6.35 -7.90
N ARG A 237 3.76 -6.02 -6.61
CA ARG A 237 2.58 -5.66 -5.82
C ARG A 237 1.90 -4.42 -6.42
N THR A 238 0.67 -4.16 -5.99
CA THR A 238 -0.02 -2.92 -6.36
C THR A 238 0.87 -1.71 -6.07
N VAL A 239 1.22 -0.96 -7.11
CA VAL A 239 1.93 0.32 -6.99
C VAL A 239 0.99 1.32 -6.34
N MET A 240 1.37 1.82 -5.16
CA MET A 240 0.58 2.78 -4.40
C MET A 240 0.86 4.20 -4.86
N ALA A 241 -0.13 5.10 -4.73
CA ALA A 241 0.03 6.50 -5.07
C ALA A 241 1.03 7.23 -4.15
N THR A 242 1.11 6.80 -2.88
CA THR A 242 2.08 7.29 -1.91
C THR A 242 3.01 6.17 -1.47
N MET A 243 4.29 6.44 -1.39
CA MET A 243 5.29 5.48 -0.95
C MET A 243 6.15 6.10 0.16
N SER A 244 5.92 5.65 1.39
CA SER A 244 6.82 5.94 2.50
C SER A 244 7.87 4.85 2.60
N ALA A 245 9.14 5.22 2.70
CA ALA A 245 10.25 4.28 2.79
C ALA A 245 10.16 3.30 3.98
N SER A 246 9.53 3.75 5.06
CA SER A 246 9.37 2.98 6.30
C SER A 246 7.96 2.41 6.50
N SER A 247 7.13 2.38 5.47
CA SER A 247 5.80 1.77 5.54
C SER A 247 5.82 0.28 5.21
N ARG A 248 4.81 -0.43 5.68
CA ARG A 248 4.60 -1.84 5.33
C ARG A 248 4.38 -2.03 3.82
N GLU A 249 3.73 -1.09 3.19
CA GLU A 249 3.39 -1.10 1.76
C GLU A 249 4.55 -0.65 0.86
N ALA A 250 5.65 -0.13 1.43
CA ALA A 250 6.81 0.29 0.65
C ALA A 250 7.34 -0.85 -0.22
N MET A 251 7.53 -0.58 -1.50
CA MET A 251 8.20 -1.50 -2.41
C MET A 251 9.70 -1.29 -2.26
N ILE A 252 10.40 -2.30 -1.75
CA ILE A 252 11.83 -2.21 -1.45
C ILE A 252 12.60 -3.22 -2.29
N LEU A 253 13.50 -2.71 -3.09
CA LEU A 253 14.38 -3.46 -3.98
C LEU A 253 15.77 -3.55 -3.35
N GLU A 254 16.39 -4.72 -3.44
CA GLU A 254 17.80 -4.85 -3.15
C GLU A 254 18.59 -4.33 -4.37
N HIS A 255 19.54 -3.45 -4.10
CA HIS A 255 20.33 -2.81 -5.16
C HIS A 255 21.75 -3.40 -5.23
N LYS A 256 22.35 -3.61 -4.05
CA LYS A 256 23.59 -4.33 -3.81
C LYS A 256 23.42 -5.09 -2.51
N GLU A 257 24.25 -6.08 -2.25
CA GLU A 257 24.21 -6.86 -1.03
C GLU A 257 24.08 -5.95 0.21
N GLY A 258 22.97 -6.12 0.96
CA GLY A 258 22.66 -5.35 2.17
C GLY A 258 22.28 -3.86 1.93
N LYS A 259 22.15 -3.42 0.68
CA LYS A 259 21.74 -2.06 0.32
C LYS A 259 20.39 -2.08 -0.39
N TYR A 260 19.47 -1.25 0.07
CA TYR A 260 18.10 -1.24 -0.37
C TYR A 260 17.69 0.12 -0.91
N ARG A 261 16.80 0.13 -1.89
CA ARG A 261 16.26 1.32 -2.52
C ARG A 261 14.77 1.23 -2.81
N LEU A 262 14.13 2.34 -3.02
CA LEU A 262 12.82 2.40 -3.64
C LEU A 262 12.95 2.27 -5.18
N PRO A 263 11.91 1.80 -5.87
CA PRO A 263 11.88 1.84 -7.33
C PRO A 263 12.00 3.27 -7.84
N THR A 264 12.57 3.41 -9.03
CA THR A 264 12.51 4.66 -9.78
C THR A 264 11.09 4.92 -10.25
N VAL A 265 10.78 6.14 -10.71
CA VAL A 265 9.46 6.43 -11.29
C VAL A 265 9.23 5.58 -12.54
N ARG A 266 10.27 5.39 -13.36
CA ARG A 266 10.20 4.57 -14.58
C ARG A 266 9.95 3.11 -14.27
N GLU A 267 10.64 2.52 -13.30
CA GLU A 267 10.38 1.15 -12.87
C GLU A 267 8.93 0.97 -12.40
N ALA A 268 8.44 1.90 -11.55
CA ALA A 268 7.05 1.88 -11.09
C ALA A 268 6.05 2.01 -12.26
N ALA A 269 6.35 2.87 -13.24
CA ALA A 269 5.53 3.06 -14.44
C ALA A 269 5.51 1.80 -15.32
N SER A 270 6.66 1.15 -15.51
CA SER A 270 6.75 -0.09 -16.30
C SER A 270 6.06 -1.26 -15.59
N MET A 271 6.10 -1.34 -14.25
CA MET A 271 5.27 -2.27 -13.46
C MET A 271 3.77 -2.05 -13.71
N MET A 272 3.36 -0.80 -13.89
CA MET A 272 1.98 -0.44 -14.23
C MET A 272 1.68 -0.58 -15.73
N SER A 273 2.63 -1.08 -16.53
CA SER A 273 2.54 -1.21 -17.99
C SER A 273 2.47 0.09 -18.77
N PHE A 274 2.91 1.21 -18.23
CA PHE A 274 3.13 2.41 -19.04
C PHE A 274 4.29 2.17 -20.00
N PRO A 275 4.19 2.62 -21.26
CA PRO A 275 5.28 2.51 -22.21
C PRO A 275 6.46 3.41 -21.81
N ILE A 276 7.67 2.99 -22.22
CA ILE A 276 8.92 3.69 -21.81
C ILE A 276 9.05 5.09 -22.36
N ASP A 277 8.31 5.44 -23.39
CA ASP A 277 8.23 6.79 -23.98
C ASP A 277 7.16 7.67 -23.29
N TYR A 278 6.35 7.18 -22.35
CA TYR A 278 5.36 8.00 -21.66
C TYR A 278 6.00 8.91 -20.61
N TRP A 279 5.75 10.21 -20.69
CA TRP A 279 6.30 11.20 -19.78
C TRP A 279 5.34 11.55 -18.64
N PHE A 280 5.86 11.59 -17.41
CA PHE A 280 5.11 12.05 -16.24
C PHE A 280 5.50 13.48 -15.91
N TYR A 281 4.60 14.42 -16.10
CA TYR A 281 4.85 15.85 -15.86
C TYR A 281 4.68 16.17 -14.38
N GLY A 282 5.78 16.60 -13.76
CA GLY A 282 5.84 16.95 -12.35
C GLY A 282 7.26 17.29 -11.93
N LYS A 283 7.40 18.19 -10.96
CA LYS A 283 8.71 18.71 -10.52
C LYS A 283 9.43 17.78 -9.54
N THR A 284 8.74 16.80 -8.96
CA THR A 284 9.30 15.94 -7.90
C THR A 284 8.95 14.47 -8.13
N LYS A 285 9.79 13.58 -7.56
CA LYS A 285 9.53 12.13 -7.54
C LYS A 285 8.14 11.81 -6.97
N SER A 286 7.74 12.49 -5.88
CA SER A 286 6.46 12.26 -5.21
C SER A 286 5.27 12.54 -6.13
N ILE A 287 5.27 13.68 -6.84
CA ILE A 287 4.20 14.03 -7.78
C ILE A 287 4.11 12.98 -8.89
N LYS A 288 5.24 12.66 -9.53
CA LYS A 288 5.27 11.67 -10.62
C LYS A 288 4.85 10.28 -10.16
N HIS A 289 5.33 9.85 -8.99
CA HIS A 289 4.94 8.56 -8.42
C HIS A 289 3.45 8.50 -8.10
N THR A 290 2.86 9.59 -7.61
CA THR A 290 1.40 9.68 -7.36
C THR A 290 0.62 9.52 -8.66
N LEU A 291 1.08 10.11 -9.77
CA LEU A 291 0.47 9.93 -11.09
C LEU A 291 0.47 8.45 -11.52
N VAL A 292 1.62 7.78 -11.36
CA VAL A 292 1.73 6.34 -11.66
C VAL A 292 0.79 5.51 -10.79
N GLY A 293 0.80 5.74 -9.47
CA GLY A 293 0.03 4.91 -8.52
C GLY A 293 -1.48 5.09 -8.62
N ASN A 294 -1.96 6.27 -9.03
CA ASN A 294 -3.39 6.53 -9.22
C ASN A 294 -3.93 5.99 -10.55
N ALA A 295 -3.07 5.73 -11.52
CA ALA A 295 -3.49 5.33 -12.85
C ALA A 295 -4.10 3.91 -12.91
N VAL A 296 -4.91 3.70 -13.93
CA VAL A 296 -5.27 2.36 -14.40
C VAL A 296 -4.13 1.83 -15.26
N PRO A 297 -3.70 0.56 -15.11
CA PRO A 297 -2.66 0.00 -15.96
C PRO A 297 -3.04 0.08 -17.44
N PRO A 298 -2.24 0.72 -18.32
CA PRO A 298 -2.56 0.87 -19.74
C PRO A 298 -2.90 -0.44 -20.44
N LYS A 299 -2.29 -1.56 -20.08
CA LYS A 299 -2.64 -2.88 -20.67
C LYS A 299 -4.04 -3.36 -20.26
N LEU A 300 -4.53 -3.01 -19.06
CA LEU A 300 -5.93 -3.32 -18.70
C LEU A 300 -6.91 -2.42 -19.48
N SER A 301 -6.59 -1.12 -19.61
CA SER A 301 -7.39 -0.21 -20.44
C SER A 301 -7.38 -0.62 -21.90
N TYR A 302 -6.24 -1.07 -22.42
CA TYR A 302 -6.14 -1.62 -23.77
C TYR A 302 -7.01 -2.87 -23.96
N ALA A 303 -7.10 -3.75 -22.96
CA ALA A 303 -7.97 -4.94 -23.05
C ALA A 303 -9.44 -4.55 -23.16
N ILE A 304 -9.88 -3.48 -22.48
CA ILE A 304 -11.24 -2.93 -22.63
C ILE A 304 -11.45 -2.39 -24.05
N ALA A 305 -10.55 -1.52 -24.52
CA ALA A 305 -10.63 -0.94 -25.87
C ALA A 305 -10.60 -2.02 -26.97
N LYS A 306 -9.71 -3.02 -26.82
CA LYS A 306 -9.62 -4.16 -27.74
C LYS A 306 -10.91 -4.96 -27.80
N ALA A 307 -11.53 -5.25 -26.65
CA ALA A 307 -12.78 -6.00 -26.62
C ALA A 307 -13.92 -5.25 -27.33
N ILE A 308 -13.98 -3.92 -27.15
CA ILE A 308 -14.96 -3.06 -27.84
C ILE A 308 -14.69 -3.04 -29.34
N ALA A 309 -13.45 -2.78 -29.77
CA ALA A 309 -13.07 -2.73 -31.18
C ALA A 309 -13.40 -4.05 -31.91
N LEU A 310 -13.05 -5.19 -31.31
CA LEU A 310 -13.39 -6.51 -31.85
C LEU A 310 -14.92 -6.73 -31.98
N LYS A 311 -15.69 -6.25 -31.00
CA LYS A 311 -17.14 -6.36 -31.02
C LYS A 311 -17.79 -5.51 -32.14
N GLU A 312 -17.18 -4.35 -32.41
CA GLU A 312 -17.61 -3.43 -33.48
C GLU A 312 -17.05 -3.80 -34.89
N GLY A 313 -16.19 -4.81 -34.97
CA GLY A 313 -15.54 -5.21 -36.23
C GLY A 313 -14.40 -4.27 -36.65
N GLU A 314 -13.87 -3.46 -35.72
CA GLU A 314 -12.80 -2.50 -35.99
C GLU A 314 -11.42 -3.19 -36.00
N SER A 315 -10.51 -2.66 -36.82
CA SER A 315 -9.13 -3.11 -36.87
C SER A 315 -8.35 -2.66 -35.64
N ILE A 316 -7.49 -3.52 -35.15
CA ILE A 316 -6.62 -3.21 -34.01
C ILE A 316 -5.22 -2.95 -34.54
N PRO A 317 -4.56 -1.83 -34.17
CA PRO A 317 -3.18 -1.58 -34.57
C PRO A 317 -2.25 -2.71 -34.13
N GLU A 318 -1.46 -3.24 -35.06
CA GLU A 318 -0.49 -4.32 -34.78
C GLU A 318 0.73 -3.81 -33.98
N GLN A 319 1.07 -2.55 -34.17
CA GLN A 319 2.25 -1.93 -33.54
C GLN A 319 1.80 -0.81 -32.60
N TYR A 320 2.58 -0.65 -31.55
CA TYR A 320 2.44 0.49 -30.65
C TYR A 320 2.90 1.77 -31.36
N PRO A 321 2.02 2.78 -31.51
CA PRO A 321 2.41 4.06 -32.07
C PRO A 321 3.22 4.85 -31.02
N PRO A 322 4.46 5.30 -31.33
CA PRO A 322 5.23 6.15 -30.43
C PRO A 322 4.47 7.41 -30.06
N ILE A 323 4.63 7.84 -28.80
CA ILE A 323 3.98 9.03 -28.28
C ILE A 323 4.62 10.28 -28.90
N GLN A 324 3.77 11.15 -29.45
CA GLN A 324 4.17 12.51 -29.81
C GLN A 324 3.90 13.41 -28.61
N HIS A 325 4.95 13.98 -28.05
CA HIS A 325 4.84 14.85 -26.89
C HIS A 325 4.49 16.29 -27.30
N ASP A 326 3.74 16.97 -26.43
CA ASP A 326 3.50 18.40 -26.56
C ASP A 326 4.77 19.16 -26.11
N GLU A 327 5.50 19.70 -27.07
CA GLU A 327 6.78 20.42 -26.82
C GLU A 327 6.58 21.76 -26.11
N GLU A 328 5.35 22.31 -26.09
CA GLU A 328 5.06 23.56 -25.38
C GLU A 328 4.96 23.35 -23.87
N ILE A 329 4.75 22.11 -23.42
CA ILE A 329 4.65 21.78 -22.00
C ILE A 329 6.02 21.41 -21.44
N ALA A 330 6.54 22.25 -20.53
CA ALA A 330 7.84 22.01 -19.91
C ALA A 330 7.90 20.67 -19.17
N PHE A 331 8.86 19.83 -19.57
CA PHE A 331 9.12 18.55 -18.94
C PHE A 331 10.37 18.60 -18.07
N VAL A 332 10.30 18.02 -16.87
CA VAL A 332 11.44 17.85 -15.96
C VAL A 332 11.78 16.38 -15.87
N ASN A 333 12.89 15.96 -16.45
CA ASN A 333 13.41 14.61 -16.27
C ASN A 333 14.12 14.52 -14.92
N LEU A 334 13.74 13.55 -14.09
CA LEU A 334 14.42 13.29 -12.82
C LEU A 334 15.68 12.47 -13.09
N ASN A 335 16.79 13.17 -13.16
CA ASN A 335 18.12 12.61 -13.34
C ASN A 335 18.98 12.89 -12.11
N GLY A 336 19.97 12.06 -11.89
CA GLY A 336 21.00 12.25 -10.87
C GLY A 336 20.91 11.24 -9.74
N ASN A 337 22.07 10.81 -9.32
CA ASN A 337 22.25 9.83 -8.24
C ASN A 337 22.15 10.56 -6.90
N ILE A 338 20.94 10.93 -6.51
CA ILE A 338 20.73 11.49 -5.20
C ILE A 338 20.55 10.32 -4.24
N PHE A 339 21.59 10.05 -3.47
CA PHE A 339 21.53 9.19 -2.30
C PHE A 339 21.31 10.09 -1.08
N PRO A 340 20.07 10.48 -0.77
CA PRO A 340 19.84 11.31 0.40
C PRO A 340 20.25 10.53 1.63
N LYS A 341 21.37 10.93 2.25
CA LYS A 341 21.75 10.44 3.59
C LYS A 341 20.78 11.02 4.60
N LYS A 342 19.63 10.39 4.69
CA LYS A 342 18.65 10.76 5.69
C LYS A 342 19.19 10.35 7.05
N LYS A 343 19.29 11.31 7.97
CA LYS A 343 19.65 11.01 9.36
C LYS A 343 18.38 10.60 10.10
N GLU A 344 18.53 9.59 10.95
CA GLU A 344 17.52 9.25 11.95
C GLU A 344 17.33 10.47 12.86
N LYS A 345 16.10 10.83 13.16
CA LYS A 345 15.79 11.93 14.07
C LYS A 345 15.41 11.37 15.42
N GLU A 346 15.86 12.02 16.47
CA GLU A 346 15.36 11.78 17.82
C GLU A 346 13.83 11.93 17.86
N ARG A 347 13.19 11.17 18.72
CA ARG A 347 11.78 11.28 19.01
C ARG A 347 11.55 12.38 20.03
N ARG A 348 10.34 12.91 20.06
CA ARG A 348 9.92 13.84 21.13
C ARG A 348 9.97 13.11 22.49
N SER A 349 10.31 13.82 23.56
CA SER A 349 10.36 13.26 24.91
C SER A 349 9.07 12.56 25.34
N THR A 350 7.91 13.05 24.85
CA THR A 350 6.58 12.49 25.09
C THR A 350 6.12 11.52 24.00
N ALA A 351 7.04 10.90 23.25
CA ALA A 351 6.68 9.95 22.20
C ALA A 351 6.00 8.71 22.78
N LYS A 352 4.89 8.32 22.15
CA LYS A 352 4.13 7.13 22.53
C LYS A 352 4.71 5.89 21.84
N PHE A 353 4.77 4.79 22.59
CA PHE A 353 5.25 3.50 22.11
C PHE A 353 4.18 2.43 22.33
N LYS A 354 3.92 1.65 21.32
CA LYS A 354 3.16 0.41 21.41
C LYS A 354 3.60 -0.53 20.29
N TYR A 355 4.23 -1.63 20.65
CA TYR A 355 4.67 -2.61 19.66
C TYR A 355 4.73 -4.02 20.29
N HIS A 356 4.44 -5.03 19.48
CA HIS A 356 4.45 -6.43 19.92
C HIS A 356 5.83 -7.07 19.73
N ILE A 357 6.06 -8.22 20.39
CA ILE A 357 7.26 -9.03 20.18
C ILE A 357 7.30 -9.40 18.68
N PRO A 358 8.40 -9.04 17.96
CA PRO A 358 8.49 -9.19 16.51
C PRO A 358 8.26 -10.62 16.03
N TYR A 359 7.39 -10.79 15.02
CA TYR A 359 7.07 -12.06 14.37
C TYR A 359 6.41 -13.12 15.27
N LEU A 360 6.05 -12.76 16.50
CA LEU A 360 5.42 -13.65 17.46
C LEU A 360 3.93 -13.33 17.60
N ILE A 361 3.13 -13.84 16.67
CA ILE A 361 1.67 -13.86 16.74
C ILE A 361 1.23 -15.30 16.62
N GLN A 362 0.58 -15.83 17.67
CA GLN A 362 0.14 -17.23 17.73
C GLN A 362 -1.35 -17.28 18.05
N ALA A 363 -2.12 -17.98 17.21
CA ALA A 363 -3.56 -18.14 17.36
C ALA A 363 -4.30 -16.82 17.69
N GLU A 364 -3.97 -15.76 16.96
CA GLU A 364 -4.52 -14.40 17.10
C GLU A 364 -4.09 -13.64 18.39
N TYR A 365 -3.22 -14.25 19.23
CA TYR A 365 -2.64 -13.60 20.38
C TYR A 365 -1.27 -12.97 20.06
N ARG A 366 -0.98 -11.84 20.68
CA ARG A 366 0.33 -11.19 20.68
C ARG A 366 0.60 -10.50 22.01
N VAL A 367 1.85 -10.37 22.37
CA VAL A 367 2.28 -9.58 23.55
C VAL A 367 2.79 -8.24 23.07
N GLU A 368 2.26 -7.17 23.61
CA GLU A 368 2.67 -5.79 23.33
C GLU A 368 3.38 -5.17 24.54
N LEU A 369 4.47 -4.45 24.26
CA LEU A 369 5.09 -3.51 25.18
C LEU A 369 4.56 -2.12 24.87
N THR A 370 4.14 -1.38 25.90
CA THR A 370 3.49 -0.08 25.71
C THR A 370 3.86 0.91 26.81
N ASN A 371 3.83 2.21 26.48
CA ASN A 371 3.87 3.31 27.44
C ASN A 371 2.58 4.15 27.44
N TYR A 372 1.49 3.62 26.86
CA TYR A 372 0.25 4.38 26.70
C TYR A 372 -0.45 4.73 28.01
N HIS A 373 -0.11 4.05 29.12
CA HIS A 373 -0.62 4.34 30.45
C HIS A 373 0.19 5.40 31.21
N SER A 374 1.15 6.02 30.54
CA SER A 374 1.91 7.15 31.06
C SER A 374 1.04 8.41 31.16
N ASP A 375 1.31 9.25 32.16
CA ASP A 375 0.90 10.67 32.10
C ASP A 375 1.96 11.41 31.27
N PHE A 376 1.57 11.86 30.08
CA PHE A 376 2.47 12.57 29.17
C PHE A 376 2.67 14.04 29.52
N GLY A 377 2.07 14.49 30.65
CA GLY A 377 2.17 15.87 31.10
C GLY A 377 1.40 16.86 30.21
N ASP A 378 1.40 18.10 30.66
CA ASP A 378 0.86 19.25 29.94
C ASP A 378 1.76 20.48 30.19
N GLU A 379 1.35 21.67 29.80
CA GLU A 379 2.12 22.91 30.01
C GLU A 379 2.46 23.21 31.48
N HIS A 380 1.73 22.60 32.43
CA HIS A 380 1.86 22.87 33.88
C HIS A 380 2.39 21.66 34.65
N ARG A 381 2.42 20.47 34.07
CA ARG A 381 2.84 19.24 34.76
C ARG A 381 3.89 18.47 33.96
N PRO A 382 5.01 18.08 34.59
CA PRO A 382 5.99 17.25 33.94
C PRO A 382 5.40 15.85 33.63
N PRO A 383 5.88 15.18 32.57
CA PRO A 383 5.45 13.82 32.25
C PRO A 383 5.91 12.83 33.31
N SER A 384 5.11 11.80 33.56
CA SER A 384 5.43 10.63 34.36
C SER A 384 5.21 9.38 33.50
N PHE A 385 6.29 8.64 33.24
CA PHE A 385 6.22 7.50 32.34
C PHE A 385 5.94 6.21 33.07
N LYS A 386 5.17 5.34 32.41
CA LYS A 386 4.89 3.97 32.81
C LYS A 386 5.03 3.06 31.60
N TRP A 387 5.69 1.94 31.77
CA TRP A 387 5.86 0.92 30.75
C TRP A 387 5.20 -0.38 31.21
N ASP A 388 4.33 -0.92 30.38
CA ASP A 388 3.54 -2.11 30.68
C ASP A 388 3.65 -3.14 29.55
N ALA A 389 3.46 -4.40 29.90
CA ALA A 389 3.23 -5.48 28.97
C ALA A 389 1.74 -5.85 28.92
N GLU A 390 1.21 -6.08 27.74
CA GLU A 390 -0.20 -6.42 27.51
C GLU A 390 -0.32 -7.63 26.58
N ILE A 391 -1.26 -8.53 26.85
CA ILE A 391 -1.65 -9.57 25.89
C ILE A 391 -2.84 -9.05 25.09
N HIS A 392 -2.73 -9.08 23.77
CA HIS A 392 -3.79 -8.70 22.86
C HIS A 392 -4.32 -9.91 22.12
N TYR A 393 -5.63 -10.03 22.06
CA TYR A 393 -6.36 -11.01 21.23
C TYR A 393 -7.27 -10.26 20.27
N SER A 394 -7.17 -10.54 18.99
CA SER A 394 -8.07 -9.95 17.99
C SER A 394 -8.42 -10.96 16.91
N GLN A 395 -9.71 -11.19 16.73
CA GLN A 395 -10.27 -12.01 15.67
C GLN A 395 -11.04 -11.10 14.69
N GLY A 396 -10.52 -10.95 13.48
CA GLY A 396 -11.22 -10.24 12.41
C GLY A 396 -11.50 -8.76 12.66
N LYS A 397 -12.76 -8.35 12.55
CA LYS A 397 -13.23 -6.95 12.69
C LYS A 397 -13.48 -6.51 14.14
N ASP A 398 -13.43 -7.43 15.09
CA ASP A 398 -13.73 -7.11 16.49
C ASP A 398 -12.60 -6.28 17.12
N LYS A 399 -12.98 -5.43 18.10
CA LYS A 399 -12.00 -4.70 18.91
C LYS A 399 -11.09 -5.70 19.62
N ALA A 400 -9.79 -5.47 19.57
CA ALA A 400 -8.83 -6.28 20.30
C ALA A 400 -9.19 -6.31 21.78
N ARG A 401 -9.27 -7.50 22.36
CA ARG A 401 -9.39 -7.68 23.81
C ARG A 401 -7.99 -7.63 24.41
N VAL A 402 -7.84 -6.93 25.52
CA VAL A 402 -6.56 -6.74 26.22
C VAL A 402 -6.64 -7.46 27.55
N TYR A 403 -5.58 -8.20 27.88
CA TYR A 403 -5.44 -8.94 29.13
C TYR A 403 -4.09 -8.59 29.78
N THR A 404 -4.12 -8.42 31.09
CA THR A 404 -2.91 -8.22 31.91
C THR A 404 -2.96 -9.16 33.13
N PRO A 405 -2.94 -10.49 32.91
CA PRO A 405 -3.12 -11.45 33.99
C PRO A 405 -1.89 -11.54 34.88
N ASP A 406 -2.10 -11.90 36.15
CA ASP A 406 -1.03 -12.33 37.04
C ASP A 406 -0.64 -13.78 36.69
N LEU A 407 0.44 -13.93 35.91
CA LEU A 407 0.90 -15.23 35.47
C LEU A 407 1.87 -15.84 36.49
N LEU A 408 1.51 -17.02 37.00
CA LEU A 408 2.39 -17.80 37.85
C LEU A 408 3.28 -18.69 36.97
N LEU A 409 4.59 -18.63 37.21
CA LEU A 409 5.58 -19.48 36.55
C LEU A 409 5.34 -20.98 36.76
N ASN A 410 4.60 -21.35 37.81
CA ASN A 410 4.33 -22.75 38.18
C ASN A 410 3.55 -23.57 37.17
N GLU A 411 2.92 -22.94 36.20
CA GLU A 411 2.15 -23.59 35.13
C GLU A 411 3.01 -23.99 33.91
N ILE A 412 4.31 -23.66 33.95
CA ILE A 412 5.27 -23.91 32.89
C ILE A 412 6.27 -24.97 33.34
N ASP A 413 6.82 -25.75 32.40
CA ASP A 413 7.87 -26.74 32.67
C ASP A 413 9.02 -26.17 33.50
N GLU A 414 9.53 -26.91 34.47
CA GLU A 414 10.56 -26.45 35.47
C GLU A 414 11.85 -25.96 34.80
N ASN A 415 12.31 -26.62 33.72
CA ASN A 415 13.53 -26.22 33.03
C ASN A 415 13.31 -24.87 32.31
N LEU A 416 12.14 -24.72 31.72
CA LEU A 416 11.76 -23.45 31.05
C LEU A 416 11.60 -22.33 32.11
N GLN A 417 11.01 -22.62 33.28
CA GLN A 417 10.95 -21.66 34.40
C GLN A 417 12.34 -21.18 34.83
N LEU A 418 13.31 -22.09 34.96
CA LEU A 418 14.66 -21.75 35.32
C LEU A 418 15.30 -20.85 34.26
N ALA A 419 15.19 -21.22 33.00
CA ALA A 419 15.73 -20.42 31.90
C ALA A 419 15.10 -19.00 31.84
N ILE A 420 13.79 -18.86 32.09
CA ILE A 420 13.10 -17.56 32.15
C ILE A 420 13.64 -16.73 33.31
N LYS A 421 13.79 -17.31 34.52
CA LYS A 421 14.34 -16.63 35.72
C LYS A 421 15.76 -16.15 35.48
N GLU A 422 16.60 -16.98 34.88
CA GLU A 422 17.97 -16.61 34.54
C GLU A 422 18.01 -15.45 33.52
N PHE A 423 17.20 -15.52 32.47
CA PHE A 423 17.12 -14.45 31.48
C PHE A 423 16.66 -13.12 32.09
N ILE A 424 15.59 -13.13 32.89
CA ILE A 424 15.08 -11.95 33.57
C ILE A 424 16.16 -11.40 34.53
N CYS A 425 16.80 -12.25 35.38
CA CYS A 425 17.85 -11.84 36.28
C CYS A 425 19.03 -11.19 35.56
N GLN A 426 19.46 -11.75 34.43
CA GLN A 426 20.49 -11.17 33.59
C GLN A 426 20.11 -9.77 33.09
N LYS A 427 18.86 -9.57 32.66
CA LYS A 427 18.37 -8.27 32.17
C LYS A 427 18.18 -7.27 33.28
N CYS A 428 17.66 -7.69 34.43
CA CYS A 428 17.41 -6.82 35.60
C CYS A 428 18.64 -6.18 36.21
N ARG A 429 19.85 -6.72 35.98
CA ARG A 429 21.11 -6.12 36.48
C ARG A 429 21.33 -4.68 36.00
N ASN A 430 20.93 -4.34 34.78
CA ASN A 430 21.17 -3.04 34.15
C ASN A 430 19.87 -2.38 33.62
N LEU A 431 18.72 -2.68 34.25
CA LEU A 431 17.47 -2.07 33.86
C LEU A 431 17.45 -0.58 34.22
N PRO A 432 16.95 0.25 33.28
CA PRO A 432 16.67 1.66 33.54
C PRO A 432 15.40 1.81 34.39
N SER A 433 15.21 3.00 34.97
CA SER A 433 13.90 3.46 35.41
C SER A 433 12.96 3.64 34.25
N TYR A 434 11.64 3.80 34.47
CA TYR A 434 10.68 4.14 33.42
C TYR A 434 11.07 5.42 32.67
N ASN A 435 11.54 6.45 33.38
CA ASN A 435 11.95 7.70 32.79
C ASN A 435 13.19 7.53 31.90
N ASP A 436 14.20 6.81 32.38
CA ASP A 436 15.41 6.54 31.61
C ASP A 436 15.10 5.66 30.38
N PHE A 437 14.15 4.73 30.49
CA PHE A 437 13.74 3.90 29.36
C PHE A 437 13.01 4.72 28.30
N GLN A 438 12.23 5.72 28.70
CA GLN A 438 11.64 6.69 27.79
C GLN A 438 12.73 7.52 27.09
N VAL A 439 13.73 8.00 27.80
CA VAL A 439 14.89 8.71 27.21
C VAL A 439 15.56 7.82 26.17
N ARG A 440 15.87 6.57 26.51
CA ARG A 440 16.46 5.60 25.56
C ARG A 440 15.57 5.35 24.33
N TYR A 441 14.25 5.33 24.49
CA TYR A 441 13.32 5.23 23.38
C TYR A 441 13.39 6.45 22.46
N CYS A 442 13.59 7.64 23.01
CA CYS A 442 13.68 8.88 22.24
C CYS A 442 14.98 9.01 21.45
N MET A 443 16.07 8.40 21.90
CA MET A 443 17.35 8.36 21.20
C MET A 443 17.21 7.68 19.83
N THR A 444 18.08 8.05 18.91
CA THR A 444 18.26 7.33 17.64
C THR A 444 18.88 5.94 17.86
N THR A 445 18.73 5.05 16.90
CA THR A 445 19.38 3.73 16.96
C THR A 445 20.92 3.84 17.04
N THR A 446 21.50 4.84 16.39
CA THR A 446 22.93 5.10 16.39
C THR A 446 23.40 5.51 17.79
N GLU A 447 22.73 6.49 18.40
CA GLU A 447 23.04 6.97 19.77
C GLU A 447 22.93 5.85 20.80
N ARG A 448 21.87 5.02 20.73
CA ARG A 448 21.73 3.87 21.64
C ARG A 448 22.89 2.87 21.51
N LYS A 449 23.34 2.61 20.28
CA LYS A 449 24.51 1.73 20.03
C LYS A 449 25.79 2.31 20.54
N GLU A 450 26.06 3.60 20.34
CA GLU A 450 27.24 4.30 20.81
C GLU A 450 27.27 4.36 22.33
N ALA A 451 26.11 4.59 22.96
CA ALA A 451 25.97 4.57 24.42
C ALA A 451 25.91 3.15 25.03
N ASN A 452 25.88 2.11 24.19
CA ASN A 452 25.70 0.72 24.59
C ASN A 452 24.48 0.50 25.51
N VAL A 453 23.36 1.14 25.16
CA VAL A 453 22.10 1.04 25.90
C VAL A 453 21.00 0.40 25.03
N MET A 454 20.10 -0.30 25.71
CA MET A 454 18.97 -0.97 25.08
C MET A 454 17.70 -0.13 25.24
N GLY A 455 16.99 0.08 24.14
CA GLY A 455 15.65 0.66 24.11
C GLY A 455 14.56 -0.40 23.93
N PRO A 456 13.29 0.02 23.76
CA PRO A 456 12.15 -0.91 23.73
C PRO A 456 12.15 -1.86 22.53
N TYR A 457 12.64 -1.45 21.37
CA TYR A 457 12.74 -2.35 20.22
C TYR A 457 13.78 -3.43 20.42
N GLU A 458 14.94 -3.07 20.94
CA GLU A 458 16.04 -3.99 21.25
C GLU A 458 15.60 -4.99 22.32
N LEU A 459 14.87 -4.55 23.36
CA LEU A 459 14.30 -5.44 24.38
C LEU A 459 13.34 -6.47 23.77
N LEU A 460 12.43 -6.04 22.91
CA LEU A 460 11.51 -6.94 22.23
C LEU A 460 12.23 -7.95 21.34
N ASP A 461 13.29 -7.52 20.64
CA ASP A 461 14.10 -8.42 19.79
C ASP A 461 14.85 -9.46 20.63
N GLU A 462 15.35 -9.09 21.82
CA GLU A 462 16.02 -10.03 22.74
C GLU A 462 15.05 -11.02 23.37
N VAL A 463 13.84 -10.58 23.77
CA VAL A 463 12.79 -11.48 24.27
C VAL A 463 12.39 -12.48 23.19
N LYS A 464 12.22 -12.02 21.96
CA LYS A 464 11.98 -12.90 20.81
C LYS A 464 13.11 -13.93 20.64
N ALA A 465 14.37 -13.46 20.65
CA ALA A 465 15.53 -14.33 20.47
C ALA A 465 15.61 -15.40 21.59
N PHE A 466 15.27 -15.03 22.81
CA PHE A 466 15.15 -15.98 23.93
C PHE A 466 14.07 -17.03 23.62
N ILE A 467 12.86 -16.65 23.28
CA ILE A 467 11.74 -17.57 23.01
C ILE A 467 12.12 -18.55 21.90
N VAL A 468 12.62 -18.06 20.77
CA VAL A 468 12.97 -18.89 19.60
C VAL A 468 14.13 -19.86 19.92
N ARG A 469 15.05 -19.49 20.80
CA ARG A 469 16.17 -20.35 21.21
C ARG A 469 15.74 -21.42 22.23
N THR A 470 14.78 -21.08 23.10
CA THR A 470 14.47 -21.90 24.29
C THR A 470 13.26 -22.82 24.06
N ILE A 471 12.31 -22.40 23.21
CA ILE A 471 11.09 -23.16 22.91
C ILE A 471 11.17 -23.66 21.46
N PRO A 472 11.06 -24.98 21.22
CA PRO A 472 10.92 -25.52 19.86
C PRO A 472 9.69 -24.94 19.14
N GLU A 473 9.81 -24.58 17.86
CA GLU A 473 8.73 -23.93 17.11
C GLU A 473 7.42 -24.73 17.11
N GLN A 474 7.51 -26.06 17.10
CA GLN A 474 6.34 -26.96 17.19
C GLN A 474 5.56 -26.81 18.50
N GLN A 475 6.20 -26.28 19.56
CA GLN A 475 5.58 -26.08 20.87
C GLN A 475 5.03 -24.66 21.07
N PHE A 476 5.25 -23.73 20.14
CA PHE A 476 4.79 -22.34 20.30
C PHE A 476 3.28 -22.23 20.54
N GLU A 477 2.49 -23.11 19.93
CA GLU A 477 1.04 -23.12 20.03
C GLU A 477 0.52 -24.04 21.15
N ASN A 478 1.39 -24.72 21.90
CA ASN A 478 0.98 -25.50 23.07
C ASN A 478 0.18 -24.62 24.02
N ARG A 479 -0.94 -25.14 24.54
CA ARG A 479 -1.87 -24.33 25.31
C ARG A 479 -1.59 -24.41 26.80
N ILE A 480 -1.55 -23.23 27.43
CA ILE A 480 -1.48 -23.07 28.88
C ILE A 480 -2.79 -22.45 29.34
N CYS A 481 -3.45 -23.06 30.34
CA CYS A 481 -4.64 -22.50 30.98
C CYS A 481 -4.22 -21.53 32.07
N LEU A 482 -4.80 -20.34 32.07
CA LEU A 482 -4.53 -19.29 33.05
C LEU A 482 -5.85 -18.87 33.69
N ASN A 483 -5.84 -18.64 35.01
CA ASN A 483 -7.07 -18.41 35.78
C ASN A 483 -7.85 -17.15 35.40
N GLU A 484 -7.18 -16.15 34.81
CA GLU A 484 -7.78 -14.84 34.50
C GLU A 484 -8.02 -14.57 33.02
N VAL A 485 -7.65 -15.51 32.16
CA VAL A 485 -7.86 -15.41 30.71
C VAL A 485 -8.95 -16.42 30.32
N PRO A 486 -10.04 -15.98 29.67
CA PRO A 486 -11.17 -16.88 29.37
C PRO A 486 -10.82 -18.01 28.40
N HIS A 487 -9.61 -18.02 27.86
CA HIS A 487 -9.10 -19.04 26.96
C HIS A 487 -7.65 -19.37 27.29
N SER A 488 -7.25 -20.61 27.03
CA SER A 488 -5.85 -21.01 27.14
C SER A 488 -4.97 -20.18 26.19
N LEU A 489 -3.78 -19.78 26.65
CA LEU A 489 -2.80 -19.03 25.87
C LEU A 489 -1.80 -19.96 25.17
N PRO A 490 -1.30 -19.61 23.96
CA PRO A 490 -0.12 -20.25 23.40
C PRO A 490 1.11 -20.07 24.31
N LEU A 491 1.94 -21.11 24.45
CA LEU A 491 3.12 -21.12 25.32
C LEU A 491 4.07 -19.94 25.01
N ALA A 492 4.37 -19.71 23.75
CA ALA A 492 5.27 -18.62 23.35
C ALA A 492 4.73 -17.23 23.73
N ILE A 493 3.41 -17.05 23.72
CA ILE A 493 2.73 -15.82 24.14
C ILE A 493 2.81 -15.65 25.65
N ALA A 494 2.50 -16.71 26.41
CA ALA A 494 2.57 -16.70 27.86
C ALA A 494 4.00 -16.38 28.35
N VAL A 495 5.01 -17.06 27.80
CA VAL A 495 6.43 -16.82 28.15
C VAL A 495 6.86 -15.39 27.79
N GLY A 496 6.50 -14.90 26.61
CA GLY A 496 6.80 -13.52 26.21
C GLY A 496 6.18 -12.48 27.15
N TYR A 497 4.94 -12.70 27.57
CA TYR A 497 4.27 -11.83 28.53
C TYR A 497 4.91 -11.87 29.90
N ILE A 498 5.17 -13.05 30.46
CA ILE A 498 5.82 -13.21 31.78
C ILE A 498 7.14 -12.42 31.81
N ILE A 499 7.98 -12.59 30.79
CA ILE A 499 9.28 -11.92 30.73
C ILE A 499 9.10 -10.39 30.68
N LEU A 500 8.26 -9.89 29.77
CA LEU A 500 8.09 -8.44 29.63
C LEU A 500 7.39 -7.83 30.84
N ASN A 501 6.37 -8.49 31.40
CA ASN A 501 5.66 -8.01 32.59
C ASN A 501 6.60 -7.89 33.78
N GLN A 502 7.44 -8.91 34.04
CA GLN A 502 8.38 -8.86 35.14
C GLN A 502 9.48 -7.79 34.94
N ILE A 503 10.01 -7.67 33.72
CA ILE A 503 10.97 -6.64 33.37
C ILE A 503 10.41 -5.23 33.59
N THR A 504 9.18 -4.98 33.11
CA THR A 504 8.54 -3.68 33.27
C THR A 504 8.21 -3.39 34.74
N HIS A 505 7.77 -4.38 35.48
CA HIS A 505 7.53 -4.22 36.93
C HIS A 505 8.85 -3.83 37.70
N GLU A 506 9.97 -4.49 37.42
CA GLU A 506 11.26 -4.17 38.00
C GLU A 506 11.76 -2.76 37.61
N MET A 507 11.45 -2.26 36.44
CA MET A 507 11.71 -0.86 36.06
C MET A 507 10.91 0.13 36.90
N GLY A 508 9.68 -0.21 37.27
CA GLY A 508 8.81 0.63 38.10
C GLY A 508 9.22 0.75 39.53
N GLY A 509 10.03 -0.20 40.06
CA GLY A 509 10.60 -0.20 41.40
C GLY A 509 11.88 0.63 41.52
N LYS A 510 12.39 1.17 40.42
CA LYS A 510 13.62 2.02 40.35
C LYS A 510 13.23 3.48 40.15
#